data_5486ce3018491e7603a752e1ffd93a16
#
_entry.id   5486ce3018491e7603a752e1ffd93a16
#
_cell.length_a   1.000
_cell.length_b   1.000
_cell.length_c   1.000
_cell.angle_alpha   90.00
_cell.angle_beta   90.00
_cell.angle_gamma   90.00
#
_symmetry.space_group_name_H-M   'P 1'
#
loop_
_entity.id
_entity.type
_entity.pdbx_description
1 polymer ?
#
loop_
_entity_poly.entity_id
_entity_poly.type
_entity_poly.pdbx_seq_one_letter_code
_entity_poly.pdbx_strand_id
1 'polypeptide(L)'
;MIIKLEPINDNNREAVLALSVREDQLFVATNDYSLNEAEETNKEQPGVARPFAIYADEKLVGFCMFAFNPEDEDEDDRYWLWRFMIDKNEQGKGYGQAALQEIIKYFKENGADRLFLSTSPENEMGMHIYHKAGFRETGIIDGGEAVLMRMLKGPNRTIKNIYGVDVDKAMRIRGRKGYGVSIAVHSGDGDFLTYCAGSGRYGEDFPVNPDMLFQAGSVSKPMFALTLLRYMEKGLIDLDADISGIVPEFVKKGPMTFPALLSHTAGFNIHGFPGYRADHEPLSLEDVLNGKGNTPKLRRIRPYGKQHMYSGGGITLAELAFTRITGTTLRDAFQKEVAEPLNLKRTGFFQPLDEDLVTNAAFGFRLAEKEDHEHGYHYYPEHAAAGLWTTPTELVKIGLALSRSYREGGLLKKETAQRMMTPIMDGYGLCLDVWESEARKDSVAGHGGENWGFLTSWVFSRKKDICVAVMYNNVTEAADEAMNDIACEIYKNAKE
;
A
#
# COMPACT_ATOMS: atom_id res chain seq x y z
N MET A 1 12.51 13.96 -32.81
CA MET A 1 11.59 12.84 -33.07
C MET A 1 10.29 13.17 -32.34
N ILE A 2 9.25 13.43 -33.08
CA ILE A 2 7.90 13.71 -32.58
C ILE A 2 7.02 12.51 -32.93
N ILE A 3 6.42 11.88 -31.94
CA ILE A 3 5.47 10.80 -32.17
C ILE A 3 4.05 11.38 -32.20
N LYS A 4 3.26 10.91 -33.17
CA LYS A 4 1.85 11.24 -33.30
C LYS A 4 1.02 9.97 -33.43
N LEU A 5 -0.13 9.96 -32.76
CA LEU A 5 -1.17 8.92 -32.89
C LEU A 5 -2.27 9.49 -33.79
N GLU A 6 -2.45 8.93 -34.95
CA GLU A 6 -3.50 9.35 -35.89
C GLU A 6 -4.58 8.28 -36.00
N PRO A 7 -5.87 8.61 -35.82
CA PRO A 7 -6.94 7.65 -36.03
C PRO A 7 -6.88 6.99 -37.40
N ILE A 8 -7.25 5.72 -37.49
CA ILE A 8 -7.32 5.01 -38.75
C ILE A 8 -8.44 5.62 -39.62
N ASN A 9 -8.12 5.88 -40.87
CA ASN A 9 -9.04 6.42 -41.88
C ASN A 9 -8.66 5.88 -43.27
N ASP A 10 -9.44 6.24 -44.30
CA ASP A 10 -9.24 5.73 -45.67
C ASP A 10 -7.84 6.06 -46.25
N ASN A 11 -7.17 7.13 -45.77
CA ASN A 11 -5.86 7.54 -46.32
C ASN A 11 -4.69 6.77 -45.70
N ASN A 12 -4.84 6.22 -44.49
CA ASN A 12 -3.73 5.52 -43.81
C ASN A 12 -3.99 4.02 -43.62
N ARG A 13 -5.21 3.53 -43.84
CA ARG A 13 -5.60 2.13 -43.60
C ARG A 13 -4.74 1.14 -44.40
N GLU A 14 -4.58 1.34 -45.70
CA GLU A 14 -3.75 0.43 -46.54
C GLU A 14 -2.29 0.39 -46.10
N ALA A 15 -1.73 1.55 -45.74
CA ALA A 15 -0.37 1.62 -45.25
C ALA A 15 -0.17 0.89 -43.91
N VAL A 16 -1.17 1.00 -43.01
CA VAL A 16 -1.15 0.27 -41.72
C VAL A 16 -1.28 -1.22 -41.92
N LEU A 17 -2.12 -1.68 -42.87
CA LEU A 17 -2.24 -3.10 -43.19
C LEU A 17 -0.94 -3.70 -43.75
N ALA A 18 -0.10 -2.90 -44.39
CA ALA A 18 1.20 -3.32 -44.91
C ALA A 18 2.31 -3.44 -43.85
N LEU A 19 2.12 -2.91 -42.64
CA LEU A 19 3.06 -3.04 -41.55
C LEU A 19 3.13 -4.50 -41.06
N SER A 20 4.32 -4.93 -40.64
CA SER A 20 4.54 -6.28 -40.15
C SER A 20 5.61 -6.32 -39.06
N VAL A 21 5.51 -7.30 -38.17
CA VAL A 21 6.53 -7.60 -37.16
C VAL A 21 7.55 -8.60 -37.70
N ARG A 22 8.62 -8.85 -36.95
CA ARG A 22 9.62 -9.87 -37.29
C ARG A 22 9.05 -11.29 -37.11
N GLU A 23 9.67 -12.25 -37.77
CA GLU A 23 9.23 -13.67 -37.71
C GLU A 23 9.29 -14.24 -36.28
N ASP A 24 10.16 -13.73 -35.43
CA ASP A 24 10.24 -14.13 -34.01
C ASP A 24 9.17 -13.48 -33.12
N GLN A 25 8.28 -12.69 -33.69
CA GLN A 25 7.21 -11.95 -32.99
C GLN A 25 5.80 -12.37 -33.49
N LEU A 26 5.62 -13.63 -33.90
CA LEU A 26 4.34 -14.13 -34.43
C LEU A 26 3.19 -14.21 -33.40
N PHE A 27 3.46 -13.95 -32.14
CA PHE A 27 2.46 -13.76 -31.09
C PHE A 27 1.71 -12.43 -31.20
N VAL A 28 2.17 -11.48 -32.03
CA VAL A 28 1.47 -10.23 -32.29
C VAL A 28 0.39 -10.45 -33.34
N ALA A 29 -0.87 -10.12 -33.01
CA ALA A 29 -1.99 -10.21 -33.96
C ALA A 29 -1.75 -9.32 -35.19
N THR A 30 -2.21 -9.76 -36.36
CA THR A 30 -2.10 -8.99 -37.60
C THR A 30 -2.96 -7.71 -37.54
N ASN A 31 -2.53 -6.67 -38.24
CA ASN A 31 -3.31 -5.40 -38.25
C ASN A 31 -4.67 -5.59 -38.92
N ASP A 32 -4.79 -6.49 -39.90
CA ASP A 32 -6.09 -6.82 -40.53
C ASP A 32 -7.07 -7.45 -39.51
N TYR A 33 -6.61 -8.43 -38.75
CA TYR A 33 -7.42 -9.03 -37.67
C TYR A 33 -7.83 -7.95 -36.64
N SER A 34 -6.89 -7.12 -36.21
CA SER A 34 -7.12 -6.08 -35.19
C SER A 34 -8.10 -5.00 -35.65
N LEU A 35 -8.07 -4.60 -36.94
CA LEU A 35 -9.02 -3.63 -37.46
C LEU A 35 -10.42 -4.21 -37.65
N ASN A 36 -10.53 -5.48 -38.04
CA ASN A 36 -11.82 -6.18 -38.12
C ASN A 36 -12.43 -6.34 -36.72
N GLU A 37 -11.62 -6.72 -35.72
CA GLU A 37 -12.05 -6.79 -34.31
C GLU A 37 -12.55 -5.42 -33.81
N ALA A 38 -11.86 -4.32 -34.14
CA ALA A 38 -12.29 -2.98 -33.79
C ALA A 38 -13.65 -2.60 -34.41
N GLU A 39 -13.86 -2.99 -35.66
CA GLU A 39 -15.14 -2.74 -36.35
C GLU A 39 -16.29 -3.54 -35.72
N GLU A 40 -16.05 -4.80 -35.35
CA GLU A 40 -17.05 -5.65 -34.67
C GLU A 40 -17.38 -5.13 -33.29
N THR A 41 -16.35 -4.84 -32.47
CA THR A 41 -16.54 -4.27 -31.13
C THR A 41 -17.33 -2.97 -31.19
N ASN A 42 -17.00 -2.08 -32.11
CA ASN A 42 -17.67 -0.79 -32.22
C ASN A 42 -19.11 -0.86 -32.78
N LYS A 43 -19.53 -2.00 -33.35
CA LYS A 43 -20.96 -2.23 -33.68
C LYS A 43 -21.80 -2.47 -32.43
N GLU A 44 -21.25 -3.15 -31.44
CA GLU A 44 -21.91 -3.47 -30.17
C GLU A 44 -21.73 -2.37 -29.14
N GLN A 45 -20.51 -1.82 -29.05
CA GLN A 45 -20.11 -0.78 -28.09
C GLN A 45 -19.40 0.38 -28.83
N PRO A 46 -20.15 1.36 -29.35
CA PRO A 46 -19.58 2.42 -30.19
C PRO A 46 -18.49 3.25 -29.51
N GLY A 47 -17.31 3.31 -30.12
CA GLY A 47 -16.17 4.12 -29.66
C GLY A 47 -15.30 3.48 -28.59
N VAL A 48 -15.56 2.24 -28.21
CA VAL A 48 -14.71 1.49 -27.26
C VAL A 48 -13.40 1.10 -27.92
N ALA A 49 -13.42 0.45 -29.07
CA ALA A 49 -12.19 0.09 -29.79
C ALA A 49 -11.67 1.30 -30.59
N ARG A 50 -10.46 1.73 -30.31
CA ARG A 50 -9.82 2.91 -30.89
C ARG A 50 -8.48 2.56 -31.55
N PRO A 51 -8.46 2.26 -32.86
CA PRO A 51 -7.24 1.98 -33.60
C PRO A 51 -6.54 3.26 -34.05
N PHE A 52 -5.18 3.28 -33.96
CA PHE A 52 -4.34 4.39 -34.33
C PHE A 52 -3.10 3.95 -35.13
N ALA A 53 -2.76 4.71 -36.16
CA ALA A 53 -1.47 4.69 -36.83
C ALA A 53 -0.45 5.48 -36.00
N ILE A 54 0.75 4.95 -35.84
CA ILE A 54 1.86 5.61 -35.12
C ILE A 54 2.82 6.21 -36.14
N TYR A 55 2.94 7.54 -36.11
CA TYR A 55 3.89 8.27 -36.93
C TYR A 55 5.05 8.79 -36.09
N ALA A 56 6.28 8.65 -36.63
CA ALA A 56 7.45 9.35 -36.13
C ALA A 56 7.81 10.47 -37.13
N ASP A 57 7.65 11.71 -36.68
CA ASP A 57 7.60 12.89 -37.56
C ASP A 57 6.49 12.69 -38.62
N GLU A 58 6.83 12.48 -39.91
CA GLU A 58 5.86 12.23 -40.99
C GLU A 58 5.84 10.75 -41.45
N LYS A 59 6.64 9.89 -40.85
CA LYS A 59 6.81 8.50 -41.25
C LYS A 59 5.94 7.58 -40.44
N LEU A 60 5.16 6.75 -41.12
CA LEU A 60 4.42 5.66 -40.49
C LEU A 60 5.41 4.59 -39.96
N VAL A 61 5.38 4.32 -38.66
CA VAL A 61 6.34 3.43 -37.97
C VAL A 61 5.69 2.31 -37.19
N GLY A 62 4.35 2.34 -36.97
CA GLY A 62 3.68 1.33 -36.18
C GLY A 62 2.16 1.51 -36.11
N PHE A 63 1.55 0.66 -35.30
CA PHE A 63 0.11 0.59 -35.06
C PHE A 63 -0.15 0.34 -33.58
N CYS A 64 -1.21 0.91 -33.04
CA CYS A 64 -1.75 0.54 -31.74
C CYS A 64 -3.28 0.59 -31.74
N MET A 65 -3.90 -0.14 -30.81
CA MET A 65 -5.34 -0.13 -30.61
C MET A 65 -5.66 -0.16 -29.11
N PHE A 66 -6.62 0.64 -28.72
CA PHE A 66 -7.08 0.78 -27.33
C PHE A 66 -8.47 0.19 -27.16
N ALA A 67 -8.76 -0.42 -25.99
CA ALA A 67 -10.09 -0.43 -25.42
C ALA A 67 -10.21 0.76 -24.48
N PHE A 68 -11.24 1.58 -24.70
CA PHE A 68 -11.48 2.79 -23.91
C PHE A 68 -12.96 2.89 -23.58
N ASN A 69 -13.38 2.36 -22.41
CA ASN A 69 -14.76 2.31 -21.95
C ASN A 69 -14.88 2.87 -20.53
N PRO A 70 -14.92 4.20 -20.33
CA PRO A 70 -14.98 4.79 -18.99
C PRO A 70 -16.24 4.43 -18.20
N GLU A 71 -17.30 3.96 -18.88
CA GLU A 71 -18.57 3.61 -18.27
C GLU A 71 -18.69 2.10 -17.96
N ASP A 72 -17.63 1.32 -18.16
CA ASP A 72 -17.64 -0.10 -17.83
C ASP A 72 -17.86 -0.32 -16.32
N GLU A 73 -18.71 -1.29 -15.98
CA GLU A 73 -19.01 -1.63 -14.59
C GLU A 73 -17.75 -2.18 -13.87
N ASP A 74 -16.92 -2.95 -14.60
CA ASP A 74 -15.63 -3.39 -14.09
C ASP A 74 -14.57 -2.31 -14.36
N GLU A 75 -14.03 -1.75 -13.28
CA GLU A 75 -13.02 -0.71 -13.39
C GLU A 75 -11.73 -1.18 -14.07
N ASP A 76 -11.42 -2.45 -14.01
CA ASP A 76 -10.22 -3.03 -14.59
C ASP A 76 -10.38 -3.30 -16.09
N ASP A 77 -11.62 -3.31 -16.61
CA ASP A 77 -11.90 -3.44 -18.05
C ASP A 77 -11.98 -2.09 -18.79
N ARG A 78 -11.93 -0.96 -18.08
CA ARG A 78 -12.15 0.37 -18.68
C ARG A 78 -11.08 0.83 -19.65
N TYR A 79 -9.81 0.51 -19.40
CA TYR A 79 -8.68 1.13 -20.09
C TYR A 79 -7.57 0.14 -20.42
N TRP A 80 -7.52 -0.31 -21.68
CA TRP A 80 -6.55 -1.29 -22.13
C TRP A 80 -5.80 -0.86 -23.39
N LEU A 81 -4.50 -1.11 -23.43
CA LEU A 81 -3.72 -1.12 -24.67
C LEU A 81 -3.81 -2.52 -25.27
N TRP A 82 -4.81 -2.72 -26.14
CA TRP A 82 -5.08 -4.03 -26.74
C TRP A 82 -4.05 -4.48 -27.74
N ARG A 83 -3.52 -3.55 -28.56
CA ARG A 83 -2.54 -3.85 -29.60
C ARG A 83 -1.47 -2.78 -29.63
N PHE A 84 -0.22 -3.24 -29.80
CA PHE A 84 0.91 -2.35 -29.93
C PHE A 84 2.02 -3.01 -30.72
N MET A 85 2.40 -2.44 -31.87
CA MET A 85 3.51 -2.93 -32.68
C MET A 85 4.25 -1.79 -33.35
N ILE A 86 5.55 -2.02 -33.60
CA ILE A 86 6.41 -1.21 -34.47
C ILE A 86 6.83 -2.06 -35.64
N ASP A 87 6.75 -1.51 -36.85
CA ASP A 87 7.14 -2.20 -38.07
C ASP A 87 8.57 -2.76 -37.97
N LYS A 88 8.77 -3.97 -38.47
CA LYS A 88 10.05 -4.69 -38.40
C LYS A 88 11.25 -3.89 -38.89
N ASN A 89 11.06 -3.03 -39.88
CA ASN A 89 12.12 -2.16 -40.45
C ASN A 89 12.39 -0.93 -39.59
N GLU A 90 11.53 -0.64 -38.64
CA GLU A 90 11.58 0.54 -37.77
C GLU A 90 11.94 0.19 -36.32
N GLN A 91 12.01 -1.09 -35.97
CA GLN A 91 12.41 -1.54 -34.63
C GLN A 91 13.88 -1.20 -34.32
N GLY A 92 14.21 -1.11 -33.02
CA GLY A 92 15.58 -0.79 -32.57
C GLY A 92 15.96 0.69 -32.64
N LYS A 93 15.07 1.57 -33.14
CA LYS A 93 15.32 3.01 -33.34
C LYS A 93 14.74 3.89 -32.21
N GLY A 94 14.21 3.27 -31.16
CA GLY A 94 13.60 3.97 -30.02
C GLY A 94 12.13 4.35 -30.21
N TYR A 95 11.53 4.08 -31.38
CA TYR A 95 10.14 4.44 -31.66
C TYR A 95 9.12 3.78 -30.73
N GLY A 96 9.33 2.51 -30.37
CA GLY A 96 8.43 1.80 -29.45
C GLY A 96 8.33 2.46 -28.08
N GLN A 97 9.46 2.84 -27.49
CA GLN A 97 9.48 3.53 -26.22
C GLN A 97 8.83 4.92 -26.30
N ALA A 98 9.12 5.68 -27.35
CA ALA A 98 8.55 7.01 -27.56
C ALA A 98 7.02 6.93 -27.82
N ALA A 99 6.57 5.96 -28.64
CA ALA A 99 5.15 5.74 -28.90
C ALA A 99 4.38 5.35 -27.62
N LEU A 100 4.96 4.49 -26.78
CA LEU A 100 4.34 4.10 -25.52
C LEU A 100 4.17 5.30 -24.57
N GLN A 101 5.08 6.27 -24.56
CA GLN A 101 4.90 7.51 -23.78
C GLN A 101 3.74 8.37 -24.32
N GLU A 102 3.57 8.50 -25.64
CA GLU A 102 2.42 9.23 -26.22
C GLU A 102 1.10 8.48 -25.97
N ILE A 103 1.09 7.13 -25.99
CA ILE A 103 -0.06 6.32 -25.62
C ILE A 103 -0.45 6.58 -24.14
N ILE A 104 0.50 6.51 -23.23
CA ILE A 104 0.28 6.80 -21.80
C ILE A 104 -0.27 8.21 -21.61
N LYS A 105 0.27 9.19 -22.31
CA LYS A 105 -0.18 10.58 -22.30
C LYS A 105 -1.62 10.69 -22.80
N TYR A 106 -1.96 10.02 -23.91
CA TYR A 106 -3.32 9.98 -24.45
C TYR A 106 -4.33 9.51 -23.38
N PHE A 107 -4.07 8.39 -22.71
CA PHE A 107 -4.96 7.89 -21.66
C PHE A 107 -5.06 8.86 -20.48
N LYS A 108 -3.95 9.45 -20.02
CA LYS A 108 -3.95 10.47 -18.96
C LYS A 108 -4.80 11.69 -19.32
N GLU A 109 -4.65 12.23 -20.52
CA GLU A 109 -5.38 13.41 -20.99
C GLU A 109 -6.89 13.14 -21.18
N ASN A 110 -7.24 11.89 -21.49
CA ASN A 110 -8.64 11.46 -21.64
C ASN A 110 -9.26 10.89 -20.35
N GLY A 111 -8.62 11.06 -19.22
CA GLY A 111 -9.27 10.83 -17.94
C GLY A 111 -8.97 9.48 -17.29
N ALA A 112 -8.26 8.56 -17.94
CA ALA A 112 -7.90 7.26 -17.36
C ALA A 112 -7.06 7.41 -16.09
N ASP A 113 -7.37 6.62 -15.07
CA ASP A 113 -6.63 6.55 -13.80
C ASP A 113 -5.60 5.42 -13.79
N ARG A 114 -5.81 4.41 -14.61
CA ARG A 114 -4.93 3.26 -14.80
C ARG A 114 -4.91 2.83 -16.27
N LEU A 115 -3.97 2.00 -16.66
CA LEU A 115 -3.86 1.43 -18.01
C LEU A 115 -3.36 0.00 -17.91
N PHE A 116 -4.11 -0.91 -18.51
CA PHE A 116 -3.74 -2.31 -18.61
C PHE A 116 -3.20 -2.66 -19.99
N LEU A 117 -2.42 -3.71 -20.06
CA LEU A 117 -2.04 -4.42 -21.27
C LEU A 117 -1.76 -5.88 -20.93
N SER A 118 -1.79 -6.75 -21.94
CA SER A 118 -1.28 -8.11 -21.81
C SER A 118 -0.19 -8.40 -22.83
N THR A 119 0.68 -9.34 -22.52
CA THR A 119 1.74 -9.79 -23.43
C THR A 119 2.21 -11.19 -23.06
N SER A 120 2.72 -11.94 -24.05
CA SER A 120 3.36 -13.21 -23.76
C SER A 120 4.52 -13.04 -22.78
N PRO A 121 4.64 -13.87 -21.72
CA PRO A 121 5.81 -13.86 -20.83
C PRO A 121 7.14 -14.09 -21.58
N GLU A 122 7.12 -14.70 -22.74
CA GLU A 122 8.29 -14.93 -23.60
C GLU A 122 8.69 -13.69 -24.41
N ASN A 123 7.88 -12.64 -24.40
CA ASN A 123 8.17 -11.37 -25.07
C ASN A 123 9.13 -10.51 -24.24
N GLU A 124 10.37 -10.94 -24.06
CA GLU A 124 11.37 -10.25 -23.25
C GLU A 124 11.56 -8.78 -23.64
N MET A 125 11.52 -8.47 -24.95
CA MET A 125 11.66 -7.10 -25.43
C MET A 125 10.46 -6.24 -25.05
N GLY A 126 9.25 -6.75 -25.20
CA GLY A 126 8.01 -6.07 -24.79
C GLY A 126 8.00 -5.85 -23.27
N MET A 127 8.27 -6.90 -22.48
CA MET A 127 8.36 -6.82 -21.03
C MET A 127 9.35 -5.72 -20.58
N HIS A 128 10.56 -5.69 -21.18
CA HIS A 128 11.55 -4.66 -20.87
C HIS A 128 11.03 -3.22 -21.16
N ILE A 129 10.38 -3.02 -22.31
CA ILE A 129 9.83 -1.71 -22.68
C ILE A 129 8.68 -1.30 -21.75
N TYR A 130 7.78 -2.23 -21.41
CA TYR A 130 6.66 -1.99 -20.53
C TYR A 130 7.13 -1.69 -19.09
N HIS A 131 8.06 -2.48 -18.54
CA HIS A 131 8.65 -2.20 -17.22
C HIS A 131 9.33 -0.84 -17.17
N LYS A 132 10.10 -0.49 -18.21
CA LYS A 132 10.74 0.82 -18.30
C LYS A 132 9.74 1.96 -18.42
N ALA A 133 8.56 1.70 -18.99
CA ALA A 133 7.44 2.64 -19.02
C ALA A 133 6.60 2.64 -17.73
N GLY A 134 6.97 1.89 -16.70
CA GLY A 134 6.32 1.87 -15.38
C GLY A 134 5.14 0.91 -15.25
N PHE A 135 4.92 0.01 -16.22
CA PHE A 135 3.98 -1.10 -16.05
C PHE A 135 4.58 -2.17 -15.16
N ARG A 136 3.74 -2.88 -14.42
CA ARG A 136 4.11 -4.02 -13.57
C ARG A 136 3.10 -5.14 -13.74
N GLU A 137 3.57 -6.37 -13.63
CA GLU A 137 2.72 -7.54 -13.68
C GLU A 137 1.68 -7.50 -12.55
N THR A 138 0.45 -7.88 -12.88
CA THR A 138 -0.63 -8.00 -11.88
C THR A 138 -0.66 -9.36 -11.18
N GLY A 139 0.11 -10.32 -11.66
CA GLY A 139 0.00 -11.74 -11.28
C GLY A 139 -1.11 -12.51 -12.02
N ILE A 140 -1.94 -11.81 -12.81
CA ILE A 140 -3.00 -12.42 -13.61
C ILE A 140 -2.39 -12.92 -14.93
N ILE A 141 -2.76 -14.15 -15.30
CA ILE A 141 -2.50 -14.74 -16.63
C ILE A 141 -3.85 -14.90 -17.33
N ASP A 142 -4.05 -14.19 -18.43
CA ASP A 142 -5.24 -14.27 -19.24
C ASP A 142 -4.89 -14.80 -20.63
N GLY A 143 -5.56 -15.88 -21.07
CA GLY A 143 -5.29 -16.51 -22.35
C GLY A 143 -3.83 -16.96 -22.58
N GLY A 144 -3.03 -17.09 -21.51
CA GLY A 144 -1.59 -17.41 -21.56
C GLY A 144 -0.68 -16.18 -21.61
N GLU A 145 -1.24 -14.97 -21.57
CA GLU A 145 -0.52 -13.71 -21.52
C GLU A 145 -0.46 -13.15 -20.09
N ALA A 146 0.68 -12.59 -19.72
CA ALA A 146 0.82 -11.85 -18.47
C ALA A 146 0.10 -10.49 -18.59
N VAL A 147 -0.78 -10.20 -17.65
CA VAL A 147 -1.45 -8.89 -17.54
C VAL A 147 -0.56 -7.94 -16.75
N LEU A 148 -0.28 -6.78 -17.34
CA LEU A 148 0.46 -5.71 -16.71
C LEU A 148 -0.43 -4.47 -16.54
N MET A 149 -0.19 -3.72 -15.46
CA MET A 149 -0.92 -2.49 -15.18
C MET A 149 0.03 -1.35 -14.84
N ARG A 150 -0.35 -0.14 -15.23
CA ARG A 150 0.28 1.11 -14.81
C ARG A 150 -0.76 2.06 -14.24
N MET A 151 -0.53 2.59 -13.04
CA MET A 151 -1.31 3.72 -12.52
C MET A 151 -0.96 5.00 -13.29
N LEU A 152 -1.98 5.72 -13.78
CA LEU A 152 -1.83 6.92 -14.61
C LEU A 152 -2.16 8.21 -13.85
N LYS A 153 -3.06 8.14 -12.91
CA LYS A 153 -3.44 9.27 -12.07
C LYS A 153 -3.20 8.94 -10.61
N GLY A 154 -2.58 9.84 -9.92
CA GLY A 154 -2.93 10.11 -8.56
C GLY A 154 -4.31 10.81 -8.52
N PRO A 155 -4.97 10.89 -7.37
CA PRO A 155 -6.32 11.42 -7.27
C PRO A 155 -6.42 12.81 -7.90
N ASN A 156 -7.46 13.04 -8.68
CA ASN A 156 -7.74 14.30 -9.40
C ASN A 156 -7.98 15.52 -8.48
N ARG A 157 -7.92 15.35 -7.16
CA ARG A 157 -8.01 16.42 -6.18
C ARG A 157 -6.99 16.18 -5.08
N THR A 158 -5.78 16.59 -5.33
CA THR A 158 -4.92 17.00 -4.24
C THR A 158 -5.59 18.18 -3.58
N ILE A 159 -6.29 17.97 -2.48
CA ILE A 159 -6.82 19.04 -1.66
C ILE A 159 -5.62 19.64 -0.96
N LYS A 160 -5.05 20.70 -1.56
CA LYS A 160 -3.84 21.37 -1.04
C LYS A 160 -4.03 21.99 0.33
N ASN A 161 -5.29 22.27 0.68
CA ASN A 161 -5.65 22.83 1.97
C ASN A 161 -6.65 21.91 2.67
N ILE A 162 -6.21 21.26 3.74
CA ILE A 162 -7.05 20.39 4.59
C ILE A 162 -7.30 21.14 5.89
N TYR A 163 -8.53 21.56 6.11
CA TYR A 163 -8.97 22.35 7.29
C TYR A 163 -8.05 23.55 7.60
N GLY A 164 -7.65 24.30 6.58
CA GLY A 164 -6.78 25.46 6.74
C GLY A 164 -5.28 25.15 6.73
N VAL A 165 -4.89 23.89 6.74
CA VAL A 165 -3.49 23.47 6.62
C VAL A 165 -3.10 23.39 5.15
N ASP A 166 -2.17 24.24 4.72
CA ASP A 166 -1.51 24.11 3.40
C ASP A 166 -0.52 22.95 3.46
N VAL A 167 -0.99 21.78 3.02
CA VAL A 167 -0.22 20.53 3.09
C VAL A 167 1.05 20.61 2.22
N ASP A 168 0.97 21.19 1.02
CA ASP A 168 2.14 21.38 0.15
C ASP A 168 3.24 22.21 0.83
N LYS A 169 2.86 23.25 1.56
CA LYS A 169 3.79 24.11 2.28
C LYS A 169 4.35 23.43 3.52
N ALA A 170 3.49 22.75 4.27
CA ALA A 170 3.87 22.03 5.48
C ALA A 170 4.85 20.88 5.17
N MET A 171 4.60 20.15 4.09
CA MET A 171 5.39 18.97 3.72
C MET A 171 6.82 19.29 3.27
N ARG A 172 7.12 20.50 2.83
CA ARG A 172 8.47 20.98 2.42
C ARG A 172 9.29 20.00 1.56
N ILE A 173 8.67 18.95 1.03
CA ILE A 173 9.31 17.93 0.18
C ILE A 173 9.34 18.43 -1.26
N ARG A 174 9.70 19.71 -1.45
CA ARG A 174 9.75 20.31 -2.77
C ARG A 174 10.98 19.81 -3.53
N GLY A 175 10.73 19.21 -4.67
CA GLY A 175 11.76 19.03 -5.70
C GLY A 175 12.63 17.78 -5.58
N ARG A 176 12.33 16.81 -4.71
CA ARG A 176 13.06 15.54 -4.67
C ARG A 176 12.23 14.44 -5.37
N LYS A 177 12.73 13.96 -6.50
CA LYS A 177 12.18 12.78 -7.18
C LYS A 177 12.27 11.56 -6.25
N GLY A 178 11.20 10.80 -6.12
CA GLY A 178 11.20 9.54 -5.39
C GLY A 178 10.55 9.55 -4.01
N TYR A 179 10.03 10.68 -3.55
CA TYR A 179 9.27 10.73 -2.31
C TYR A 179 7.78 10.81 -2.60
N GLY A 180 7.03 9.91 -1.98
CA GLY A 180 5.59 9.88 -2.04
C GLY A 180 4.96 10.09 -0.68
N VAL A 181 3.82 10.76 -0.66
CA VAL A 181 2.99 10.94 0.52
C VAL A 181 1.55 10.70 0.18
N SER A 182 0.85 10.03 1.08
CA SER A 182 -0.58 9.86 1.06
C SER A 182 -1.16 10.23 2.43
N ILE A 183 -2.22 11.05 2.43
CA ILE A 183 -2.94 11.48 3.62
C ILE A 183 -4.41 11.17 3.43
N ALA A 184 -5.07 10.70 4.47
CA ALA A 184 -6.51 10.63 4.55
C ALA A 184 -7.00 11.23 5.87
N VAL A 185 -8.15 11.89 5.80
CA VAL A 185 -8.80 12.53 6.94
C VAL A 185 -10.30 12.32 6.84
N HIS A 186 -10.93 12.07 7.99
CA HIS A 186 -12.37 12.16 8.14
C HIS A 186 -12.70 13.00 9.38
N SER A 187 -13.76 13.79 9.30
CA SER A 187 -14.22 14.60 10.43
C SER A 187 -15.72 14.85 10.35
N GLY A 188 -16.45 14.54 11.42
CA GLY A 188 -17.89 14.70 11.52
C GLY A 188 -18.67 13.87 10.49
N ASP A 189 -19.71 14.46 9.91
CA ASP A 189 -20.54 13.81 8.86
C ASP A 189 -19.98 14.04 7.45
N GLY A 190 -18.75 14.54 7.34
CA GLY A 190 -18.11 14.87 6.08
C GLY A 190 -17.59 13.66 5.31
N ASP A 191 -17.25 13.88 4.04
CA ASP A 191 -16.55 12.89 3.22
C ASP A 191 -15.10 12.69 3.66
N PHE A 192 -14.52 11.57 3.23
CA PHE A 192 -13.09 11.37 3.35
C PHE A 192 -12.34 12.37 2.48
N LEU A 193 -11.46 13.16 3.08
CA LEU A 193 -10.53 14.04 2.36
C LEU A 193 -9.21 13.31 2.17
N THR A 194 -8.68 13.33 0.96
CA THR A 194 -7.40 12.71 0.64
C THR A 194 -6.44 13.70 0.00
N TYR A 195 -5.16 13.56 0.31
CA TYR A 195 -4.06 14.27 -0.34
C TYR A 195 -3.00 13.26 -0.74
N CYS A 196 -2.56 13.32 -1.99
CA CYS A 196 -1.46 12.50 -2.47
C CYS A 196 -0.50 13.37 -3.28
N ALA A 197 0.79 13.18 -3.09
CA ALA A 197 1.82 13.91 -3.84
C ALA A 197 3.09 13.06 -3.99
N GLY A 198 3.90 13.42 -4.97
CA GLY A 198 5.17 12.78 -5.25
C GLY A 198 5.05 11.44 -5.95
N SER A 199 6.14 10.66 -5.93
CA SER A 199 6.22 9.33 -6.55
C SER A 199 6.25 8.24 -5.48
N GLY A 200 5.48 7.20 -5.69
CA GLY A 200 5.53 5.97 -4.88
C GLY A 200 6.82 5.17 -5.06
N ARG A 201 7.60 5.45 -6.12
CA ARG A 201 8.85 4.75 -6.43
C ARG A 201 9.94 5.72 -6.85
N TYR A 202 11.10 5.59 -6.23
CA TYR A 202 12.24 6.50 -6.48
C TYR A 202 12.71 6.46 -7.94
N GLY A 203 12.80 7.64 -8.57
CA GLY A 203 13.29 7.78 -9.94
C GLY A 203 12.30 7.36 -11.02
N GLU A 204 11.10 6.88 -10.67
CA GLU A 204 10.04 6.48 -11.57
C GLU A 204 8.93 7.54 -11.64
N ASP A 205 8.25 7.64 -12.78
CA ASP A 205 6.97 8.37 -12.89
C ASP A 205 5.85 7.43 -12.40
N PHE A 206 5.72 7.31 -11.08
CA PHE A 206 4.76 6.43 -10.42
C PHE A 206 3.98 7.24 -9.37
N PRO A 207 3.01 8.06 -9.80
CA PRO A 207 2.34 9.01 -8.92
C PRO A 207 1.61 8.31 -7.78
N VAL A 208 1.74 8.87 -6.56
CA VAL A 208 0.99 8.39 -5.40
C VAL A 208 -0.50 8.61 -5.62
N ASN A 209 -1.30 7.63 -5.23
CA ASN A 209 -2.76 7.65 -5.28
C ASN A 209 -3.35 7.15 -3.95
N PRO A 210 -4.67 7.36 -3.66
CA PRO A 210 -5.28 6.99 -2.38
C PRO A 210 -5.28 5.50 -2.07
N ASP A 211 -5.22 4.66 -3.11
CA ASP A 211 -5.26 3.20 -2.98
C ASP A 211 -3.85 2.58 -2.97
N MET A 212 -2.80 3.41 -3.07
CA MET A 212 -1.42 2.93 -3.01
C MET A 212 -1.11 2.38 -1.62
N LEU A 213 -0.56 1.17 -1.59
CA LEU A 213 -0.12 0.51 -0.37
C LEU A 213 1.18 1.10 0.15
N PHE A 214 1.24 1.31 1.45
CA PHE A 214 2.45 1.66 2.21
C PHE A 214 2.63 0.70 3.37
N GLN A 215 3.86 0.48 3.79
CA GLN A 215 4.12 -0.20 5.07
C GLN A 215 3.77 0.71 6.24
N ALA A 216 3.01 0.19 7.17
CA ALA A 216 2.55 0.95 8.33
C ALA A 216 3.50 0.87 9.54
N GLY A 217 4.55 0.08 9.43
CA GLY A 217 5.49 -0.10 10.53
C GLY A 217 4.81 -0.50 11.83
N SER A 218 5.12 0.20 12.91
CA SER A 218 4.57 -0.10 14.24
C SER A 218 3.06 0.10 14.40
N VAL A 219 2.35 0.69 13.44
CA VAL A 219 0.88 0.68 13.41
C VAL A 219 0.34 -0.75 13.23
N SER A 220 1.18 -1.71 12.88
CA SER A 220 0.89 -3.15 12.96
C SER A 220 0.44 -3.61 14.35
N LYS A 221 1.01 -3.04 15.41
CA LYS A 221 0.75 -3.43 16.80
C LYS A 221 -0.69 -3.24 17.25
N PRO A 222 -1.32 -2.06 17.05
CA PRO A 222 -2.74 -1.89 17.36
C PRO A 222 -3.64 -2.78 16.49
N MET A 223 -3.26 -3.13 15.27
CA MET A 223 -4.02 -4.06 14.42
C MET A 223 -3.97 -5.49 14.96
N PHE A 224 -2.81 -5.91 15.45
CA PHE A 224 -2.70 -7.18 16.18
C PHE A 224 -3.51 -7.17 17.47
N ALA A 225 -3.41 -6.12 18.30
CA ALA A 225 -4.18 -6.01 19.52
C ALA A 225 -5.70 -6.06 19.25
N LEU A 226 -6.17 -5.36 18.22
CA LEU A 226 -7.56 -5.41 17.78
C LEU A 226 -7.99 -6.83 17.41
N THR A 227 -7.18 -7.54 16.62
CA THR A 227 -7.45 -8.94 16.23
C THR A 227 -7.52 -9.86 17.45
N LEU A 228 -6.56 -9.76 18.36
CA LEU A 228 -6.52 -10.55 19.59
C LEU A 228 -7.74 -10.28 20.47
N LEU A 229 -8.18 -9.02 20.60
CA LEU A 229 -9.37 -8.66 21.35
C LEU A 229 -10.66 -9.21 20.72
N ARG A 230 -10.74 -9.32 19.39
CA ARG A 230 -11.84 -10.02 18.71
C ARG A 230 -11.90 -11.51 19.08
N TYR A 231 -10.73 -12.16 19.17
CA TYR A 231 -10.63 -13.55 19.64
C TYR A 231 -11.01 -13.69 21.11
N MET A 232 -10.62 -12.74 21.96
CA MET A 232 -11.03 -12.69 23.36
C MET A 232 -12.56 -12.58 23.50
N GLU A 233 -13.20 -11.69 22.73
CA GLU A 233 -14.67 -11.53 22.78
C GLU A 233 -15.44 -12.77 22.36
N LYS A 234 -14.83 -13.64 21.56
CA LYS A 234 -15.36 -14.96 21.17
C LYS A 234 -15.08 -16.06 22.20
N GLY A 235 -14.36 -15.74 23.28
CA GLY A 235 -13.95 -16.70 24.30
C GLY A 235 -12.87 -17.70 23.84
N LEU A 236 -12.16 -17.38 22.73
CA LEU A 236 -11.09 -18.22 22.19
C LEU A 236 -9.73 -17.93 22.84
N ILE A 237 -9.58 -16.77 23.48
CA ILE A 237 -8.39 -16.35 24.22
C ILE A 237 -8.83 -15.71 25.53
N ASP A 238 -8.18 -16.09 26.62
CA ASP A 238 -8.22 -15.34 27.87
C ASP A 238 -7.05 -14.34 27.89
N LEU A 239 -7.40 -13.05 27.84
CA LEU A 239 -6.41 -11.98 27.75
C LEU A 239 -5.50 -11.90 28.99
N ASP A 240 -6.04 -12.23 30.17
CA ASP A 240 -5.38 -12.10 31.46
C ASP A 240 -4.71 -13.41 31.94
N ALA A 241 -4.88 -14.48 31.19
CA ALA A 241 -4.26 -15.77 31.53
C ALA A 241 -2.71 -15.67 31.47
N ASP A 242 -2.08 -16.45 32.29
CA ASP A 242 -0.62 -16.64 32.22
C ASP A 242 -0.27 -17.52 31.03
N ILE A 243 0.34 -16.91 30.01
CA ILE A 243 0.81 -17.57 28.79
C ILE A 243 2.26 -18.05 28.87
N SER A 244 2.91 -18.00 30.03
CA SER A 244 4.30 -18.47 30.19
C SER A 244 4.48 -19.93 29.79
N GLY A 245 3.48 -20.77 30.04
CA GLY A 245 3.43 -22.17 29.62
C GLY A 245 3.24 -22.40 28.13
N ILE A 246 2.78 -21.39 27.37
CA ILE A 246 2.63 -21.43 25.91
C ILE A 246 3.96 -21.12 25.19
N VAL A 247 4.80 -20.28 25.81
CA VAL A 247 6.09 -19.82 25.27
C VAL A 247 7.24 -20.01 26.29
N PRO A 248 7.41 -21.23 26.87
CA PRO A 248 8.31 -21.48 28.00
C PRO A 248 9.79 -21.25 27.66
N GLU A 249 10.18 -21.38 26.42
CA GLU A 249 11.54 -21.13 25.94
C GLU A 249 11.96 -19.67 26.04
N PHE A 250 11.01 -18.73 26.03
CA PHE A 250 11.22 -17.28 26.13
C PHE A 250 10.89 -16.71 27.51
N VAL A 251 9.99 -17.36 28.25
CA VAL A 251 9.54 -16.93 29.59
C VAL A 251 9.92 -17.95 30.64
N LYS A 252 11.14 -17.83 31.16
CA LYS A 252 11.74 -18.80 32.10
C LYS A 252 11.31 -18.57 33.56
N LYS A 253 10.87 -17.37 33.92
CA LYS A 253 10.54 -17.01 35.31
C LYS A 253 9.38 -16.00 35.35
N GLY A 254 8.47 -16.25 36.27
CA GLY A 254 7.30 -15.40 36.56
C GLY A 254 6.22 -15.45 35.48
N PRO A 255 5.08 -14.83 35.74
CA PRO A 255 3.95 -14.83 34.83
C PRO A 255 4.24 -13.98 33.58
N MET A 256 3.48 -14.25 32.54
CA MET A 256 3.40 -13.46 31.32
C MET A 256 1.97 -13.38 30.85
N THR A 257 1.46 -12.18 30.59
CA THR A 257 0.10 -11.98 30.07
C THR A 257 0.13 -11.12 28.81
N PHE A 258 -0.89 -11.23 27.98
CA PHE A 258 -1.04 -10.38 26.82
C PHE A 258 -1.03 -8.87 27.17
N PRO A 259 -1.77 -8.39 28.20
CA PRO A 259 -1.71 -6.98 28.56
C PRO A 259 -0.31 -6.46 28.86
N ALA A 260 0.55 -7.24 29.52
CA ALA A 260 1.92 -6.82 29.78
C ALA A 260 2.77 -6.74 28.52
N LEU A 261 2.56 -7.60 27.54
CA LEU A 261 3.22 -7.54 26.24
C LEU A 261 2.72 -6.36 25.41
N LEU A 262 1.38 -6.21 25.31
CA LEU A 262 0.73 -5.17 24.51
C LEU A 262 0.91 -3.76 25.10
N SER A 263 1.16 -3.61 26.39
CA SER A 263 1.45 -2.32 27.03
C SER A 263 2.93 -2.04 27.21
N HIS A 264 3.80 -2.89 26.66
CA HIS A 264 5.25 -2.78 26.78
C HIS A 264 5.78 -2.77 28.22
N THR A 265 5.08 -3.44 29.13
CA THR A 265 5.50 -3.55 30.54
C THR A 265 6.15 -4.90 30.87
N ALA A 266 6.29 -5.78 29.89
CA ALA A 266 6.91 -7.11 30.07
C ALA A 266 8.44 -7.07 30.22
N GLY A 267 9.11 -5.98 29.86
CA GLY A 267 10.55 -5.74 30.11
C GLY A 267 11.50 -6.43 29.12
N PHE A 268 11.12 -6.67 27.87
CA PHE A 268 11.95 -7.29 26.83
C PHE A 268 12.84 -6.29 26.07
N ASN A 269 13.97 -6.77 25.55
CA ASN A 269 15.10 -5.99 25.02
C ASN A 269 14.96 -5.51 23.57
N ILE A 270 14.20 -6.15 22.70
CA ILE A 270 14.14 -5.80 21.28
C ILE A 270 13.16 -4.65 21.08
N HIS A 271 13.66 -3.46 20.70
CA HIS A 271 12.83 -2.28 20.45
C HIS A 271 12.07 -2.38 19.11
N GLY A 272 12.81 -2.60 18.02
CA GLY A 272 12.29 -2.66 16.65
C GLY A 272 13.10 -3.61 15.79
N PHE A 273 12.75 -3.70 14.52
CA PHE A 273 13.32 -4.63 13.56
C PHE A 273 13.82 -3.88 12.32
N PRO A 274 15.02 -4.22 11.78
CA PRO A 274 15.52 -3.64 10.53
C PRO A 274 14.75 -4.12 9.30
N GLY A 275 14.00 -5.24 9.41
CA GLY A 275 13.43 -5.95 8.28
C GLY A 275 14.47 -6.69 7.44
N TYR A 276 14.02 -7.44 6.47
CA TYR A 276 14.84 -8.24 5.58
C TYR A 276 14.58 -7.86 4.13
N ARG A 277 15.60 -7.94 3.29
CA ARG A 277 15.44 -7.76 1.85
C ARG A 277 14.46 -8.81 1.29
N ALA A 278 13.77 -8.48 0.22
CA ALA A 278 12.77 -9.37 -0.38
C ALA A 278 13.32 -10.72 -0.87
N ASP A 279 14.63 -10.79 -1.16
CA ASP A 279 15.35 -12.00 -1.58
C ASP A 279 15.86 -12.87 -0.41
N HIS A 280 15.65 -12.44 0.84
CA HIS A 280 16.05 -13.22 2.02
C HIS A 280 15.03 -14.32 2.31
N GLU A 281 15.50 -15.52 2.64
CA GLU A 281 14.63 -16.63 3.07
C GLU A 281 13.80 -16.24 4.31
N PRO A 282 12.49 -16.49 4.30
CA PRO A 282 11.62 -16.15 5.43
C PRO A 282 12.04 -16.85 6.72
N LEU A 283 12.12 -16.10 7.81
CA LEU A 283 12.39 -16.63 9.14
C LEU A 283 11.06 -16.91 9.88
N SER A 284 11.08 -17.94 10.73
CA SER A 284 9.98 -18.15 11.67
C SER A 284 10.05 -17.16 12.83
N LEU A 285 8.91 -16.93 13.52
CA LEU A 285 8.89 -16.11 14.73
C LEU A 285 9.85 -16.63 15.81
N GLU A 286 9.95 -17.96 15.93
CA GLU A 286 10.90 -18.60 16.85
C GLU A 286 12.35 -18.31 16.48
N ASP A 287 12.69 -18.30 15.21
CA ASP A 287 14.05 -18.00 14.75
C ASP A 287 14.43 -16.55 15.04
N VAL A 288 13.53 -15.61 14.78
CA VAL A 288 13.70 -14.20 15.14
C VAL A 288 13.91 -14.04 16.65
N LEU A 289 12.99 -14.59 17.46
CA LEU A 289 13.05 -14.49 18.91
C LEU A 289 14.29 -15.19 19.51
N ASN A 290 14.83 -16.20 18.83
CA ASN A 290 16.09 -16.85 19.21
C ASN A 290 17.35 -16.11 18.74
N GLY A 291 17.20 -15.01 17.99
CA GLY A 291 18.32 -14.21 17.50
C GLY A 291 19.08 -14.85 16.33
N LYS A 292 18.38 -15.65 15.50
CA LYS A 292 18.96 -16.23 14.28
C LYS A 292 18.91 -15.28 13.09
N GLY A 293 18.20 -14.17 13.21
CA GLY A 293 18.11 -13.12 12.21
C GLY A 293 19.01 -11.93 12.51
N ASN A 294 18.54 -10.74 12.14
CA ASN A 294 19.27 -9.48 12.27
C ASN A 294 19.01 -8.73 13.59
N THR A 295 18.35 -9.36 14.55
CA THR A 295 18.14 -8.84 15.91
C THR A 295 18.72 -9.79 16.96
N PRO A 296 19.05 -9.27 18.16
CA PRO A 296 19.57 -10.13 19.23
C PRO A 296 18.47 -11.07 19.75
N LYS A 297 18.87 -12.17 20.39
CA LYS A 297 17.94 -13.06 21.08
C LYS A 297 17.08 -12.30 22.09
N LEU A 298 15.77 -12.62 22.12
CA LEU A 298 14.83 -12.05 23.07
C LEU A 298 15.23 -12.39 24.51
N ARG A 299 15.30 -11.37 25.35
CA ARG A 299 15.60 -11.51 26.78
C ARG A 299 14.81 -10.49 27.58
N ARG A 300 14.29 -10.91 28.73
CA ARG A 300 13.76 -9.96 29.71
C ARG A 300 14.93 -9.28 30.42
N ILE A 301 15.04 -7.97 30.27
CA ILE A 301 16.12 -7.13 30.82
C ILE A 301 15.64 -6.14 31.88
N ARG A 302 14.32 -6.06 32.09
CA ARG A 302 13.68 -5.24 33.12
C ARG A 302 12.64 -6.07 33.91
N PRO A 303 12.35 -5.68 35.15
CA PRO A 303 11.31 -6.34 35.95
C PRO A 303 9.94 -6.21 35.29
N TYR A 304 9.18 -7.30 35.30
CA TYR A 304 7.79 -7.38 34.81
C TYR A 304 6.88 -6.38 35.53
N GLY A 305 6.09 -5.62 34.78
CA GLY A 305 5.06 -4.71 35.25
C GLY A 305 5.57 -3.47 36.03
N LYS A 306 6.87 -3.15 35.96
CA LYS A 306 7.46 -2.05 36.76
C LYS A 306 7.72 -0.78 35.99
N GLN A 307 7.84 -0.84 34.69
CA GLN A 307 8.11 0.32 33.84
C GLN A 307 7.62 0.05 32.41
N HIS A 308 7.26 1.10 31.72
CA HIS A 308 7.06 1.05 30.27
C HIS A 308 8.45 0.94 29.59
N MET A 309 8.58 -0.03 28.73
CA MET A 309 9.78 -0.19 27.87
C MET A 309 9.33 -0.75 26.52
N TYR A 310 9.22 0.12 25.55
CA TYR A 310 8.76 -0.24 24.21
C TYR A 310 9.55 -1.44 23.66
N SER A 311 8.83 -2.49 23.21
CA SER A 311 9.47 -3.72 22.75
C SER A 311 8.67 -4.37 21.61
N GLY A 312 9.20 -4.26 20.38
CA GLY A 312 8.72 -5.05 19.24
C GLY A 312 8.87 -6.55 19.48
N GLY A 313 9.97 -6.97 20.13
CA GLY A 313 10.19 -8.38 20.49
C GLY A 313 9.15 -8.92 21.46
N GLY A 314 8.63 -8.09 22.37
CA GLY A 314 7.50 -8.45 23.22
C GLY A 314 6.21 -8.67 22.42
N ILE A 315 5.96 -7.85 21.42
CA ILE A 315 4.81 -8.01 20.51
C ILE A 315 4.97 -9.26 19.64
N THR A 316 6.15 -9.53 19.11
CA THR A 316 6.45 -10.78 18.37
C THR A 316 6.24 -12.03 19.23
N LEU A 317 6.60 -11.96 20.53
CA LEU A 317 6.29 -13.03 21.48
C LEU A 317 4.78 -13.20 21.68
N ALA A 318 4.02 -12.11 21.74
CA ALA A 318 2.57 -12.16 21.82
C ALA A 318 1.94 -12.78 20.56
N GLU A 319 2.46 -12.46 19.38
CA GLU A 319 2.06 -13.08 18.10
C GLU A 319 2.31 -14.59 18.10
N LEU A 320 3.50 -15.01 18.54
CA LEU A 320 3.83 -16.44 18.67
C LEU A 320 2.86 -17.15 19.64
N ALA A 321 2.59 -16.55 20.79
CA ALA A 321 1.62 -17.11 21.75
C ALA A 321 0.21 -17.18 21.16
N PHE A 322 -0.24 -16.13 20.47
CA PHE A 322 -1.52 -16.09 19.76
C PHE A 322 -1.62 -17.25 18.74
N THR A 323 -0.61 -17.41 17.89
CA THR A 323 -0.58 -18.48 16.88
C THR A 323 -0.62 -19.87 17.50
N ARG A 324 0.12 -20.09 18.59
CA ARG A 324 0.15 -21.38 19.31
C ARG A 324 -1.18 -21.71 20.00
N ILE A 325 -1.87 -20.70 20.53
CA ILE A 325 -3.16 -20.88 21.19
C ILE A 325 -4.28 -21.16 20.16
N THR A 326 -4.27 -20.40 19.05
CA THR A 326 -5.38 -20.40 18.11
C THR A 326 -5.20 -21.36 16.93
N GLY A 327 -3.96 -21.75 16.63
CA GLY A 327 -3.61 -22.49 15.42
C GLY A 327 -3.80 -21.70 14.12
N THR A 328 -3.97 -20.36 14.21
CA THR A 328 -4.28 -19.48 13.07
C THR A 328 -3.16 -18.45 12.90
N THR A 329 -2.81 -18.14 11.66
CA THR A 329 -1.86 -17.05 11.37
C THR A 329 -2.47 -15.69 11.67
N LEU A 330 -1.65 -14.69 11.99
CA LEU A 330 -2.15 -13.32 12.17
C LEU A 330 -2.77 -12.78 10.88
N ARG A 331 -2.23 -13.10 9.72
CA ARG A 331 -2.78 -12.72 8.41
C ARG A 331 -4.23 -13.16 8.29
N ASP A 332 -4.50 -14.45 8.46
CA ASP A 332 -5.86 -15.01 8.31
C ASP A 332 -6.81 -14.51 9.38
N ALA A 333 -6.32 -14.41 10.62
CA ALA A 333 -7.11 -13.91 11.75
C ALA A 333 -7.53 -12.45 11.54
N PHE A 334 -6.61 -11.58 11.13
CA PHE A 334 -6.90 -10.17 10.84
C PHE A 334 -7.87 -10.04 9.66
N GLN A 335 -7.63 -10.77 8.58
CA GLN A 335 -8.50 -10.76 7.41
C GLN A 335 -9.96 -11.05 7.82
N LYS A 336 -10.18 -12.13 8.53
CA LYS A 336 -11.52 -12.57 8.95
C LYS A 336 -12.17 -11.67 10.02
N GLU A 337 -11.39 -11.20 10.99
CA GLU A 337 -11.94 -10.55 12.18
C GLU A 337 -11.99 -9.02 12.08
N VAL A 338 -11.20 -8.44 11.18
CA VAL A 338 -11.09 -6.99 11.05
C VAL A 338 -11.32 -6.52 9.61
N ALA A 339 -10.58 -7.07 8.63
CA ALA A 339 -10.64 -6.59 7.26
C ALA A 339 -12.00 -6.83 6.61
N GLU A 340 -12.53 -8.05 6.67
CA GLU A 340 -13.85 -8.38 6.12
C GLU A 340 -14.98 -7.58 6.75
N PRO A 341 -15.12 -7.52 8.11
CA PRO A 341 -16.18 -6.74 8.75
C PRO A 341 -16.15 -5.24 8.42
N LEU A 342 -14.99 -4.66 8.16
CA LEU A 342 -14.81 -3.26 7.80
C LEU A 342 -14.75 -3.02 6.28
N ASN A 343 -14.89 -4.08 5.48
CA ASN A 343 -14.74 -4.06 4.02
C ASN A 343 -13.43 -3.39 3.58
N LEU A 344 -12.31 -3.78 4.21
CA LEU A 344 -10.98 -3.33 3.82
C LEU A 344 -10.47 -4.20 2.68
N LYS A 345 -9.99 -3.57 1.62
CA LYS A 345 -9.50 -4.26 0.40
C LYS A 345 -7.98 -4.22 0.28
N ARG A 346 -7.38 -3.25 0.94
CA ARG A 346 -5.97 -2.89 0.80
C ARG A 346 -5.20 -2.92 2.14
N THR A 347 -5.73 -3.56 3.16
CA THR A 347 -5.08 -3.66 4.48
C THR A 347 -4.91 -5.12 4.90
N GLY A 348 -3.67 -5.50 5.21
CA GLY A 348 -3.37 -6.86 5.67
C GLY A 348 -1.90 -7.07 6.01
N PHE A 349 -1.62 -8.20 6.61
CA PHE A 349 -0.25 -8.65 6.93
C PHE A 349 0.31 -9.43 5.72
N PHE A 350 0.54 -8.72 4.63
CA PHE A 350 1.05 -9.25 3.37
C PHE A 350 2.59 -9.31 3.42
N GLN A 351 3.16 -10.39 3.95
CA GLN A 351 4.61 -10.54 4.13
C GLN A 351 5.09 -11.94 3.68
N PRO A 352 5.81 -12.03 2.57
CA PRO A 352 6.10 -10.96 1.61
C PRO A 352 4.81 -10.40 0.97
N LEU A 353 4.90 -9.24 0.32
CA LEU A 353 3.77 -8.62 -0.38
C LEU A 353 3.34 -9.51 -1.56
N ASP A 354 2.06 -9.77 -1.67
CA ASP A 354 1.49 -10.56 -2.75
C ASP A 354 1.74 -9.87 -4.12
N GLU A 355 1.99 -10.64 -5.16
CA GLU A 355 2.44 -10.11 -6.47
C GLU A 355 1.43 -9.15 -7.10
N ASP A 356 0.14 -9.44 -7.01
CA ASP A 356 -0.94 -8.55 -7.48
C ASP A 356 -0.96 -7.21 -6.74
N LEU A 357 -0.63 -7.20 -5.46
CA LEU A 357 -0.59 -6.00 -4.63
C LEU A 357 0.63 -5.10 -4.92
N VAL A 358 1.74 -5.67 -5.41
CA VAL A 358 2.95 -4.91 -5.77
C VAL A 358 2.68 -3.87 -6.85
N THR A 359 1.72 -4.11 -7.73
CA THR A 359 1.38 -3.22 -8.86
C THR A 359 1.02 -1.81 -8.42
N ASN A 360 0.36 -1.66 -7.25
CA ASN A 360 0.03 -0.36 -6.66
C ASN A 360 0.55 -0.27 -5.21
N ALA A 361 1.84 -0.56 -5.02
CA ALA A 361 2.53 -0.40 -3.76
C ALA A 361 3.68 0.61 -3.87
N ALA A 362 3.83 1.43 -2.85
CA ALA A 362 4.97 2.31 -2.71
C ALA A 362 6.23 1.49 -2.40
N PHE A 363 7.36 1.94 -2.93
CA PHE A 363 8.69 1.45 -2.57
C PHE A 363 9.35 2.43 -1.61
N GLY A 364 9.89 1.91 -0.53
CA GLY A 364 10.57 2.68 0.49
C GLY A 364 11.90 3.24 -0.01
N PHE A 365 12.29 4.36 0.55
CA PHE A 365 13.54 5.02 0.23
C PHE A 365 14.27 5.50 1.48
N ARG A 366 15.59 5.25 1.56
CA ARG A 366 16.51 5.85 2.53
C ARG A 366 17.63 6.58 1.82
N LEU A 367 17.84 7.85 2.16
CA LEU A 367 18.85 8.70 1.52
C LEU A 367 20.28 8.19 1.70
N ALA A 368 20.55 7.50 2.81
CA ALA A 368 21.86 6.96 3.15
C ALA A 368 22.19 5.63 2.44
N GLU A 369 21.20 4.93 1.92
CA GLU A 369 21.30 3.57 1.37
C GLU A 369 20.83 3.55 -0.07
N LYS A 370 21.51 4.29 -0.95
CA LYS A 370 21.13 4.49 -2.36
C LYS A 370 21.13 3.21 -3.21
N GLU A 371 21.74 2.14 -2.72
CA GLU A 371 22.00 0.91 -3.48
C GLU A 371 20.84 -0.11 -3.43
N ASP A 372 19.86 0.07 -2.53
CA ASP A 372 18.80 -0.91 -2.29
C ASP A 372 17.47 -0.57 -2.95
N HIS A 373 17.53 -0.02 -4.17
CA HIS A 373 16.34 0.35 -4.93
C HIS A 373 15.68 -0.82 -5.68
N GLU A 374 16.41 -1.92 -5.88
CA GLU A 374 15.99 -3.03 -6.73
C GLU A 374 14.79 -3.78 -6.16
N HIS A 375 14.63 -3.82 -4.83
CA HIS A 375 13.55 -4.52 -4.15
C HIS A 375 12.48 -3.60 -3.53
N GLY A 376 12.79 -2.32 -3.35
CA GLY A 376 11.86 -1.27 -2.96
C GLY A 376 11.25 -1.35 -1.56
N TYR A 377 11.39 -2.44 -0.83
CA TYR A 377 10.90 -2.60 0.55
C TYR A 377 11.56 -3.77 1.25
N HIS A 378 11.59 -3.73 2.58
CA HIS A 378 11.92 -4.88 3.41
C HIS A 378 10.66 -5.65 3.81
N TYR A 379 10.77 -6.96 3.98
CA TYR A 379 9.72 -7.73 4.61
C TYR A 379 10.01 -7.97 6.09
N TYR A 380 8.96 -8.21 6.85
CA TYR A 380 9.01 -8.34 8.31
C TYR A 380 8.28 -9.61 8.73
N PRO A 381 9.00 -10.70 9.08
CA PRO A 381 8.36 -11.90 9.62
C PRO A 381 7.65 -11.64 10.96
N GLU A 382 8.00 -10.56 11.65
CA GLU A 382 7.37 -10.05 12.87
C GLU A 382 6.08 -9.28 12.52
N HIS A 383 5.07 -9.98 12.01
CA HIS A 383 3.87 -9.37 11.45
C HIS A 383 3.20 -8.42 12.44
N ALA A 384 2.94 -8.89 13.68
CA ALA A 384 2.30 -8.08 14.72
C ALA A 384 3.09 -6.82 15.08
N ALA A 385 4.42 -6.87 14.96
CA ALA A 385 5.27 -5.74 15.33
C ALA A 385 5.44 -4.71 14.20
N ALA A 386 5.49 -5.15 12.92
CA ALA A 386 5.88 -4.29 11.81
C ALA A 386 5.34 -4.71 10.42
N GLY A 387 4.56 -5.79 10.29
CA GLY A 387 4.25 -6.42 9.01
C GLY A 387 3.04 -5.88 8.25
N LEU A 388 2.33 -4.86 8.75
CA LEU A 388 1.12 -4.35 8.12
C LEU A 388 1.42 -3.54 6.84
N TRP A 389 0.68 -3.87 5.76
CA TRP A 389 0.51 -3.02 4.59
C TRP A 389 -0.90 -2.42 4.60
N THR A 390 -1.03 -1.16 4.21
CA THR A 390 -2.33 -0.46 4.23
C THR A 390 -2.32 0.81 3.39
N THR A 391 -3.46 1.49 3.35
CA THR A 391 -3.63 2.84 2.82
C THR A 391 -4.07 3.79 3.93
N PRO A 392 -3.79 5.10 3.85
CA PRO A 392 -4.30 6.06 4.83
C PRO A 392 -5.82 6.03 4.96
N THR A 393 -6.55 5.87 3.86
CA THR A 393 -8.02 5.80 3.85
C THR A 393 -8.54 4.64 4.69
N GLU A 394 -7.91 3.46 4.58
CA GLU A 394 -8.32 2.31 5.36
C GLU A 394 -7.90 2.40 6.83
N LEU A 395 -6.75 3.02 7.14
CA LEU A 395 -6.41 3.36 8.52
C LEU A 395 -7.44 4.31 9.16
N VAL A 396 -7.94 5.29 8.39
CA VAL A 396 -9.02 6.16 8.86
C VAL A 396 -10.29 5.37 9.14
N LYS A 397 -10.70 4.44 8.28
CA LYS A 397 -11.86 3.55 8.54
C LYS A 397 -11.69 2.76 9.84
N ILE A 398 -10.51 2.22 10.10
CA ILE A 398 -10.21 1.46 11.32
C ILE A 398 -10.28 2.39 12.55
N GLY A 399 -9.68 3.59 12.49
CA GLY A 399 -9.72 4.56 13.58
C GLY A 399 -11.14 4.99 13.95
N LEU A 400 -11.99 5.23 12.95
CA LEU A 400 -13.41 5.55 13.16
C LEU A 400 -14.17 4.37 13.76
N ALA A 401 -13.90 3.14 13.31
CA ALA A 401 -14.51 1.93 13.89
C ALA A 401 -14.11 1.74 15.35
N LEU A 402 -12.87 2.00 15.72
CA LEU A 402 -12.39 1.98 17.11
C LEU A 402 -13.00 3.11 17.95
N SER A 403 -13.06 4.33 17.41
CA SER A 403 -13.73 5.47 18.04
C SER A 403 -15.21 5.15 18.34
N ARG A 404 -15.93 4.63 17.35
CA ARG A 404 -17.30 4.20 17.50
C ARG A 404 -17.43 3.08 18.56
N SER A 405 -16.55 2.06 18.49
CA SER A 405 -16.55 0.98 19.47
C SER A 405 -16.33 1.49 20.90
N TYR A 406 -15.48 2.49 21.09
CA TYR A 406 -15.22 3.12 22.39
C TYR A 406 -16.47 3.81 22.97
N ARG A 407 -17.26 4.49 22.13
CA ARG A 407 -18.45 5.23 22.55
C ARG A 407 -19.67 4.35 22.77
N GLU A 408 -19.97 3.46 21.86
CA GLU A 408 -21.25 2.75 21.79
C GLU A 408 -21.16 1.25 21.50
N GLY A 409 -19.95 0.75 21.19
CA GLY A 409 -19.78 -0.60 20.67
C GLY A 409 -19.88 -0.64 19.14
N GLY A 410 -19.44 -1.74 18.55
CA GLY A 410 -19.39 -1.92 17.10
C GLY A 410 -18.50 -3.09 16.73
N LEU A 411 -17.34 -2.81 16.12
CA LEU A 411 -16.35 -3.85 15.80
C LEU A 411 -15.87 -4.57 17.07
N LEU A 412 -15.60 -3.81 18.14
CA LEU A 412 -15.43 -4.32 19.50
C LEU A 412 -16.65 -3.96 20.35
N LYS A 413 -16.91 -4.74 21.40
CA LYS A 413 -17.80 -4.32 22.48
C LYS A 413 -17.24 -3.06 23.13
N LYS A 414 -18.12 -2.20 23.64
CA LYS A 414 -17.74 -0.93 24.26
C LYS A 414 -16.68 -1.11 25.35
N GLU A 415 -16.91 -2.05 26.25
CA GLU A 415 -16.01 -2.34 27.38
C GLU A 415 -14.64 -2.81 26.91
N THR A 416 -14.60 -3.60 25.84
CA THR A 416 -13.35 -4.09 25.24
C THR A 416 -12.57 -2.94 24.59
N ALA A 417 -13.25 -2.07 23.82
CA ALA A 417 -12.63 -0.91 23.22
C ALA A 417 -12.12 0.09 24.27
N GLN A 418 -12.88 0.30 25.33
CA GLN A 418 -12.46 1.13 26.48
C GLN A 418 -11.23 0.54 27.16
N ARG A 419 -11.20 -0.79 27.38
CA ARG A 419 -10.02 -1.49 27.92
C ARG A 419 -8.79 -1.30 27.03
N MET A 420 -8.94 -1.44 25.70
CA MET A 420 -7.84 -1.25 24.73
C MET A 420 -7.21 0.13 24.87
N MET A 421 -8.04 1.17 25.05
CA MET A 421 -7.65 2.58 25.07
C MET A 421 -7.54 3.17 26.49
N THR A 422 -7.51 2.35 27.52
CA THR A 422 -7.22 2.78 28.90
C THR A 422 -5.72 2.67 29.15
N PRO A 423 -5.03 3.78 29.47
CA PRO A 423 -3.60 3.73 29.78
C PRO A 423 -3.30 2.76 30.92
N ILE A 424 -2.32 1.90 30.72
CA ILE A 424 -1.78 0.99 31.72
C ILE A 424 -0.57 1.64 32.40
N MET A 425 0.30 2.27 31.61
CA MET A 425 1.49 2.96 32.09
C MET A 425 1.93 4.03 31.08
N ASP A 426 2.38 5.19 31.56
CA ASP A 426 2.95 6.30 30.79
C ASP A 426 2.10 6.73 29.56
N GLY A 427 0.77 6.73 29.70
CA GLY A 427 -0.12 7.09 28.61
C GLY A 427 -0.35 5.99 27.57
N TYR A 428 0.19 4.78 27.75
CA TYR A 428 0.10 3.70 26.79
C TYR A 428 -0.89 2.62 27.23
N GLY A 429 -1.87 2.31 26.36
CA GLY A 429 -2.86 1.25 26.55
C GLY A 429 -2.42 -0.08 25.93
N LEU A 430 -3.35 -0.81 25.31
CA LEU A 430 -3.02 -2.04 24.58
C LEU A 430 -2.63 -1.68 23.13
N CYS A 431 -1.34 -1.51 22.91
CA CYS A 431 -0.73 -1.09 21.64
C CYS A 431 -1.21 0.27 21.11
N LEU A 432 -1.61 1.19 21.96
CA LEU A 432 -2.03 2.53 21.59
C LEU A 432 -1.48 3.56 22.55
N ASP A 433 -0.90 4.63 22.01
CA ASP A 433 -0.71 5.88 22.74
C ASP A 433 -2.06 6.53 22.98
N VAL A 434 -2.26 7.05 24.19
CA VAL A 434 -3.51 7.68 24.60
C VAL A 434 -3.17 8.99 25.34
N TRP A 435 -3.73 10.08 24.85
CA TRP A 435 -3.48 11.40 25.46
C TRP A 435 -4.70 12.31 25.37
N GLU A 436 -4.72 13.34 26.19
CA GLU A 436 -5.74 14.39 26.14
C GLU A 436 -5.25 15.56 25.27
N SER A 437 -6.08 15.98 24.32
CA SER A 437 -5.85 17.17 23.51
C SER A 437 -6.52 18.37 24.18
N GLU A 438 -5.74 19.21 24.87
CA GLU A 438 -6.26 20.44 25.51
C GLU A 438 -6.87 21.40 24.50
N ALA A 439 -6.25 21.52 23.30
CA ALA A 439 -6.70 22.41 22.23
C ALA A 439 -8.12 22.10 21.75
N ARG A 440 -8.53 20.83 21.81
CA ARG A 440 -9.86 20.37 21.36
C ARG A 440 -10.76 19.93 22.53
N LYS A 441 -10.28 19.90 23.74
CA LYS A 441 -10.95 19.27 24.89
C LYS A 441 -11.38 17.84 24.56
N ASP A 442 -10.52 17.10 23.91
CA ASP A 442 -10.78 15.77 23.33
C ASP A 442 -9.77 14.77 23.84
N SER A 443 -10.14 13.52 23.76
CA SER A 443 -9.33 12.37 24.13
C SER A 443 -8.94 11.58 22.90
N VAL A 444 -7.65 11.45 22.68
CA VAL A 444 -7.05 10.97 21.44
C VAL A 444 -6.34 9.65 21.67
N ALA A 445 -6.39 8.77 20.69
CA ALA A 445 -5.57 7.58 20.62
C ALA A 445 -4.89 7.50 19.26
N GLY A 446 -3.77 6.79 19.19
CA GLY A 446 -3.04 6.63 17.94
C GLY A 446 -1.77 5.83 18.08
N HIS A 447 -1.02 5.74 17.00
CA HIS A 447 0.31 5.14 16.96
C HIS A 447 1.12 5.67 15.78
N GLY A 448 2.41 5.85 15.97
CA GLY A 448 3.37 6.09 14.90
C GLY A 448 3.95 4.79 14.34
N GLY A 449 4.51 4.84 13.14
CA GLY A 449 5.16 3.68 12.54
C GLY A 449 6.37 4.04 11.71
N GLU A 450 7.44 3.29 11.87
CA GLU A 450 8.62 3.34 11.02
C GLU A 450 9.01 1.92 10.60
N ASN A 451 9.23 1.76 9.29
CA ASN A 451 9.89 0.62 8.68
C ASN A 451 11.01 1.12 7.77
N TRP A 452 11.80 0.21 7.20
CA TRP A 452 12.82 0.60 6.22
C TRP A 452 12.16 1.37 5.06
N GLY A 453 12.47 2.66 4.95
CA GLY A 453 11.95 3.55 3.91
C GLY A 453 10.49 4.01 4.08
N PHE A 454 9.81 3.74 5.18
CA PHE A 454 8.42 4.14 5.40
C PHE A 454 8.21 4.80 6.76
N LEU A 455 7.35 5.82 6.77
CA LEU A 455 6.86 6.49 7.98
C LEU A 455 5.33 6.55 7.96
N THR A 456 4.73 6.39 9.13
CA THR A 456 3.26 6.47 9.32
C THR A 456 2.92 7.20 10.60
N SER A 457 1.95 8.12 10.55
CA SER A 457 1.28 8.69 11.71
C SER A 457 -0.22 8.43 11.58
N TRP A 458 -0.82 7.89 12.62
CA TRP A 458 -2.24 7.56 12.68
C TRP A 458 -2.82 7.97 14.03
N VAL A 459 -3.79 8.89 14.01
CA VAL A 459 -4.40 9.47 15.20
C VAL A 459 -5.92 9.57 15.03
N PHE A 460 -6.66 9.30 16.08
CA PHE A 460 -8.11 9.39 16.06
C PHE A 460 -8.69 9.83 17.42
N SER A 461 -9.83 10.50 17.37
CA SER A 461 -10.59 10.82 18.57
C SER A 461 -11.24 9.58 19.15
N ARG A 462 -11.21 9.45 20.48
CA ARG A 462 -12.00 8.45 21.19
C ARG A 462 -13.47 8.85 21.35
N LYS A 463 -13.77 10.14 21.22
CA LYS A 463 -15.09 10.72 21.54
C LYS A 463 -15.84 11.25 20.31
N LYS A 464 -15.14 11.51 19.21
CA LYS A 464 -15.66 12.16 18.00
C LYS A 464 -15.31 11.37 16.75
N ASP A 465 -16.03 11.59 15.64
CA ASP A 465 -15.72 10.98 14.36
C ASP A 465 -14.62 11.77 13.62
N ILE A 466 -13.43 11.81 14.22
CA ILE A 466 -12.24 12.46 13.66
C ILE A 466 -11.09 11.46 13.62
N CYS A 467 -10.52 11.27 12.45
CA CYS A 467 -9.34 10.45 12.26
C CYS A 467 -8.46 11.02 11.16
N VAL A 468 -7.15 10.96 11.37
CA VAL A 468 -6.11 11.39 10.41
C VAL A 468 -5.09 10.28 10.27
N ALA A 469 -4.71 9.97 9.04
CA ALA A 469 -3.61 9.07 8.73
C ALA A 469 -2.69 9.72 7.68
N VAL A 470 -1.40 9.68 7.92
CA VAL A 470 -0.34 10.21 7.04
C VAL A 470 0.69 9.11 6.82
N MET A 471 1.01 8.81 5.57
CA MET A 471 1.99 7.79 5.21
C MET A 471 2.99 8.32 4.18
N TYR A 472 4.26 7.98 4.38
CA TYR A 472 5.39 8.32 3.51
C TYR A 472 6.17 7.09 3.10
N ASN A 473 6.75 7.13 1.90
CA ASN A 473 7.75 6.16 1.45
C ASN A 473 9.19 6.66 1.61
N ASN A 474 9.46 7.43 2.64
CA ASN A 474 10.77 7.99 2.93
C ASN A 474 10.98 8.15 4.43
N VAL A 475 12.21 7.88 4.90
CA VAL A 475 12.62 8.07 6.29
C VAL A 475 13.73 9.10 6.36
N THR A 476 13.38 10.30 6.82
CA THR A 476 14.32 11.36 7.22
C THR A 476 13.76 12.06 8.46
N GLU A 477 14.62 12.66 9.28
CA GLU A 477 14.22 13.44 10.45
C GLU A 477 13.20 14.54 10.07
N ALA A 478 13.45 15.24 8.95
CA ALA A 478 12.53 16.27 8.45
C ALA A 478 11.18 15.72 7.97
N ALA A 479 11.12 14.47 7.48
CA ALA A 479 9.87 13.83 7.10
C ALA A 479 9.07 13.39 8.32
N ASP A 480 9.74 12.87 9.36
CA ASP A 480 9.10 12.47 10.60
C ASP A 480 8.51 13.69 11.35
N GLU A 481 9.27 14.75 11.52
CA GLU A 481 8.78 16.01 12.12
C GLU A 481 7.60 16.56 11.32
N ALA A 482 7.72 16.69 10.00
CA ALA A 482 6.65 17.23 9.16
C ALA A 482 5.38 16.39 9.22
N MET A 483 5.50 15.07 9.24
CA MET A 483 4.37 14.15 9.32
C MET A 483 3.59 14.31 10.62
N ASN A 484 4.28 14.37 11.74
CA ASN A 484 3.66 14.51 13.05
C ASN A 484 3.01 15.89 13.21
N ASP A 485 3.67 16.95 12.76
CA ASP A 485 3.11 18.30 12.78
C ASP A 485 1.84 18.41 11.94
N ILE A 486 1.86 17.87 10.71
CA ILE A 486 0.70 17.89 9.81
C ILE A 486 -0.46 17.11 10.39
N ALA A 487 -0.23 15.90 10.90
CA ALA A 487 -1.28 15.09 11.51
C ALA A 487 -1.92 15.82 12.69
N CYS A 488 -1.10 16.43 13.55
CA CYS A 488 -1.56 17.22 14.68
C CYS A 488 -2.31 18.51 14.27
N GLU A 489 -1.81 19.25 13.28
CA GLU A 489 -2.48 20.47 12.82
C GLU A 489 -3.82 20.18 12.15
N ILE A 490 -3.86 19.18 11.26
CA ILE A 490 -5.11 18.75 10.63
C ILE A 490 -6.11 18.30 11.68
N TYR A 491 -5.66 17.47 12.64
CA TYR A 491 -6.51 17.02 13.74
C TYR A 491 -7.05 18.20 14.57
N LYS A 492 -6.21 19.19 14.90
CA LYS A 492 -6.62 20.38 15.65
C LYS A 492 -7.65 21.23 14.92
N ASN A 493 -7.58 21.31 13.61
CA ASN A 493 -8.40 22.19 12.77
C ASN A 493 -9.62 21.48 12.17
N ALA A 494 -9.69 20.15 12.26
CA ALA A 494 -10.80 19.35 11.73
C ALA A 494 -12.14 19.83 12.32
N LYS A 495 -13.17 19.98 11.50
CA LYS A 495 -14.51 20.40 11.95
C LYS A 495 -15.18 19.27 12.72
N GLU A 496 -15.95 19.61 13.74
CA GLU A 496 -16.81 18.68 14.49
C GLU A 496 -18.08 18.35 13.74
#